data_aa32946a3d9082af32af8584a97f7670
#
_entry.id   aa32946a3d9082af32af8584a97f7670
#
_cell.length_a   1.000
_cell.length_b   1.000
_cell.length_c   1.000
_cell.angle_alpha   90.00
_cell.angle_beta   90.00
_cell.angle_gamma   90.00
#
_symmetry.space_group_name_H-M   'P 1'
#
loop_
_entity.id
_entity.type
_entity.pdbx_description
1 polymer ?
#
loop_
_entity_poly.entity_id
_entity_poly.type
_entity_poly.pdbx_seq_one_letter_code
_entity_poly.pdbx_strand_id
1 'polypeptide(L)'
;MHVAESDQRKELNRQRRQVDFDTYDITVDELLRRVERGRIDVAPAYQRKFQWDTARQSALVESIFLGIPVPPLFMATNAGLNQASNWEVVDGLQRVTTLVNFAGSEKAREKIHMVGPPLVLKDMEKLATFEGASFTRLPDDLRSLFEDRPLKIVVLNDKSDARVRFDLFERINTGGIKLSHQEVRECVFRGPFVDLLTSLAADPEFNIVVRLAENNQNDGTREEFVLRFFAYLENYLQFEHAVKGFLDDFTIANQSKAEVARRRRIFSTTFGYLARCFPAGLKSRKGVTPVNLFEGVSVGAALALTENSKIAPPDDLSWTNGSDLRKFISGATNTRGRVRGRIEYCRDRFLGNPS
;
A
#
# COMPACT_ATOMS: atom_id res chain seq x y z
N MET A 1 5.40 -30.66 40.10
CA MET A 1 6.63 -29.97 39.64
C MET A 1 6.25 -29.10 38.48
N HIS A 2 6.16 -27.77 38.66
CA HIS A 2 6.04 -26.83 37.56
C HIS A 2 7.41 -26.73 36.87
N VAL A 3 7.53 -27.28 35.68
CA VAL A 3 8.71 -27.03 34.82
C VAL A 3 8.68 -25.54 34.46
N ALA A 4 9.71 -24.80 34.85
CA ALA A 4 9.82 -23.39 34.45
C ALA A 4 9.79 -23.27 32.92
N GLU A 5 8.92 -22.45 32.42
CA GLU A 5 8.79 -22.20 30.96
C GLU A 5 10.10 -21.57 30.46
N SER A 6 10.70 -22.15 29.41
CA SER A 6 11.92 -21.60 28.83
C SER A 6 11.69 -20.19 28.24
N ASP A 7 12.73 -19.36 28.22
CA ASP A 7 12.61 -17.99 27.69
C ASP A 7 12.15 -17.97 26.25
N GLN A 8 12.57 -18.95 25.40
CA GLN A 8 12.07 -19.11 24.03
C GLN A 8 10.57 -19.38 23.98
N ARG A 9 10.05 -20.18 24.93
CA ARG A 9 8.61 -20.50 24.97
C ARG A 9 7.79 -19.30 25.41
N LYS A 10 8.30 -18.53 26.39
CA LYS A 10 7.66 -17.27 26.81
C LYS A 10 7.65 -16.25 25.67
N GLU A 11 8.75 -16.13 24.93
CA GLU A 11 8.85 -15.26 23.77
C GLU A 11 7.90 -15.71 22.65
N LEU A 12 7.88 -17.01 22.33
CA LEU A 12 6.94 -17.58 21.35
C LEU A 12 5.49 -17.31 21.75
N ASN A 13 5.11 -17.56 23.00
CA ASN A 13 3.74 -17.34 23.47
C ASN A 13 3.36 -15.87 23.45
N ARG A 14 4.30 -14.96 23.77
CA ARG A 14 4.09 -13.51 23.69
C ARG A 14 3.93 -13.03 22.24
N GLN A 15 4.66 -13.63 21.29
CA GLN A 15 4.63 -13.26 19.88
C GLN A 15 3.56 -14.04 19.09
N ARG A 16 3.10 -15.17 19.63
CA ARG A 16 2.08 -16.01 18.99
C ARG A 16 0.75 -15.29 19.02
N ARG A 17 0.38 -14.75 17.88
CA ARG A 17 -0.87 -14.04 17.69
C ARG A 17 -1.92 -14.98 17.15
N GLN A 18 -3.18 -14.67 17.41
CA GLN A 18 -4.28 -15.46 16.90
C GLN A 18 -4.48 -15.16 15.40
N VAL A 19 -4.23 -16.16 14.57
CA VAL A 19 -4.53 -16.13 13.14
C VAL A 19 -5.83 -16.91 12.96
N ASP A 20 -6.86 -16.24 12.47
CA ASP A 20 -8.14 -16.85 12.11
C ASP A 20 -8.24 -16.86 10.59
N PHE A 21 -8.30 -18.05 9.99
CA PHE A 21 -8.39 -18.23 8.55
C PHE A 21 -9.20 -19.48 8.20
N ASP A 22 -9.86 -19.41 7.05
CA ASP A 22 -10.54 -20.53 6.43
C ASP A 22 -9.88 -20.88 5.10
N THR A 23 -10.03 -22.13 4.69
CA THR A 23 -9.53 -22.61 3.39
C THR A 23 -10.71 -23.14 2.57
N TYR A 24 -10.82 -22.67 1.34
CA TYR A 24 -11.86 -23.07 0.40
C TYR A 24 -11.23 -23.61 -0.88
N ASP A 25 -11.82 -24.65 -1.43
CA ASP A 25 -11.58 -25.05 -2.81
C ASP A 25 -12.83 -24.63 -3.61
N ILE A 26 -12.65 -23.68 -4.53
CA ILE A 26 -13.72 -23.21 -5.41
C ILE A 26 -13.31 -23.38 -6.87
N THR A 27 -14.28 -23.53 -7.78
CA THR A 27 -13.99 -23.60 -9.20
C THR A 27 -13.59 -22.25 -9.79
N VAL A 28 -12.96 -22.24 -10.95
CA VAL A 28 -12.70 -21.01 -11.73
C VAL A 28 -14.02 -20.26 -11.96
N ASP A 29 -15.09 -20.97 -12.38
CA ASP A 29 -16.41 -20.38 -12.59
C ASP A 29 -16.96 -19.67 -11.34
N GLU A 30 -16.88 -20.32 -10.16
CA GLU A 30 -17.33 -19.67 -8.93
C GLU A 30 -16.48 -18.44 -8.58
N LEU A 31 -15.17 -18.46 -8.80
CA LEU A 31 -14.32 -17.28 -8.64
C LEU A 31 -14.80 -16.14 -9.54
N LEU A 32 -15.02 -16.41 -10.84
CA LEU A 32 -15.46 -15.41 -11.80
C LEU A 32 -16.82 -14.82 -11.45
N ARG A 33 -17.78 -15.67 -11.04
CA ARG A 33 -19.10 -15.23 -10.58
C ARG A 33 -19.02 -14.36 -9.32
N ARG A 34 -18.11 -14.67 -8.39
CA ARG A 34 -17.92 -13.85 -7.18
C ARG A 34 -17.35 -12.48 -7.52
N VAL A 35 -16.43 -12.39 -8.48
CA VAL A 35 -15.91 -11.11 -8.99
C VAL A 35 -17.03 -10.33 -9.66
N GLU A 36 -17.80 -10.94 -10.56
CA GLU A 36 -18.92 -10.29 -11.26
C GLU A 36 -19.96 -9.72 -10.30
N ARG A 37 -20.29 -10.46 -9.22
CA ARG A 37 -21.24 -10.04 -8.18
C ARG A 37 -20.65 -9.05 -7.18
N GLY A 38 -19.36 -8.67 -7.33
CA GLY A 38 -18.66 -7.80 -6.37
C GLY A 38 -18.47 -8.45 -4.99
N ARG A 39 -18.47 -9.79 -4.92
CA ARG A 39 -18.17 -10.55 -3.70
C ARG A 39 -16.68 -10.78 -3.49
N ILE A 40 -15.89 -10.62 -4.54
CA ILE A 40 -14.44 -10.52 -4.49
C ILE A 40 -14.08 -9.13 -4.98
N ASP A 41 -13.48 -8.35 -4.10
CA ASP A 41 -12.96 -7.04 -4.42
C ASP A 41 -11.52 -7.20 -4.93
N VAL A 42 -11.34 -6.88 -6.20
CA VAL A 42 -10.04 -6.72 -6.85
C VAL A 42 -9.75 -5.24 -6.79
N ALA A 43 -9.29 -4.76 -5.62
CA ALA A 43 -9.29 -3.34 -5.27
C ALA A 43 -8.67 -2.41 -6.32
N PRO A 44 -9.24 -1.19 -6.51
CA PRO A 44 -8.73 -0.18 -7.46
C PRO A 44 -7.25 0.21 -7.24
N ALA A 45 -6.75 0.13 -6.01
CA ALA A 45 -5.34 0.36 -5.70
C ALA A 45 -4.40 -0.61 -6.41
N TYR A 46 -4.86 -1.80 -6.75
CA TYR A 46 -4.08 -2.80 -7.47
C TYR A 46 -4.15 -2.66 -9.00
N GLN A 47 -5.09 -1.91 -9.54
CA GLN A 47 -5.19 -1.70 -11.00
C GLN A 47 -3.95 -1.04 -11.59
N ARG A 48 -3.25 -0.24 -10.80
CA ARG A 48 -1.97 0.35 -11.19
C ARG A 48 -0.86 -0.70 -11.37
N LYS A 49 -1.11 -1.99 -11.05
CA LYS A 49 -0.12 -3.06 -10.93
C LYS A 49 -0.45 -4.36 -11.66
N PHE A 50 -1.46 -4.40 -12.53
CA PHE A 50 -1.53 -5.51 -13.46
C PHE A 50 -0.36 -5.38 -14.46
N GLN A 51 0.63 -6.24 -14.31
CA GLN A 51 1.90 -6.15 -15.03
C GLN A 51 2.25 -7.43 -15.79
N TRP A 52 1.43 -8.48 -15.69
CA TRP A 52 1.69 -9.68 -16.45
C TRP A 52 1.45 -9.42 -17.93
N ASP A 53 2.49 -9.66 -18.73
CA ASP A 53 2.41 -9.70 -20.17
C ASP A 53 1.52 -10.87 -20.64
N THR A 54 1.21 -10.89 -21.93
CA THR A 54 0.35 -11.90 -22.53
C THR A 54 0.93 -13.31 -22.37
N ALA A 55 2.25 -13.47 -22.45
CA ALA A 55 2.91 -14.76 -22.34
C ALA A 55 2.74 -15.36 -20.92
N ARG A 56 2.95 -14.55 -19.85
CA ARG A 56 2.73 -15.00 -18.47
C ARG A 56 1.27 -15.33 -18.18
N GLN A 57 0.34 -14.53 -18.73
CA GLN A 57 -1.08 -14.82 -18.61
C GLN A 57 -1.42 -16.15 -19.29
N SER A 58 -0.93 -16.37 -20.51
CA SER A 58 -1.14 -17.61 -21.27
C SER A 58 -0.56 -18.82 -20.55
N ALA A 59 0.63 -18.71 -19.97
CA ALA A 59 1.25 -19.77 -19.19
C ALA A 59 0.42 -20.19 -17.95
N LEU A 60 -0.25 -19.23 -17.28
CA LEU A 60 -1.19 -19.56 -16.21
C LEU A 60 -2.40 -20.33 -16.75
N VAL A 61 -3.00 -19.86 -17.84
CA VAL A 61 -4.16 -20.51 -18.48
C VAL A 61 -3.78 -21.92 -18.91
N GLU A 62 -2.60 -22.09 -19.53
CA GLU A 62 -2.07 -23.42 -19.91
C GLU A 62 -1.91 -24.34 -18.71
N SER A 63 -1.36 -23.83 -17.60
CA SER A 63 -1.21 -24.61 -16.36
C SER A 63 -2.56 -25.10 -15.83
N ILE A 64 -3.60 -24.26 -15.89
CA ILE A 64 -4.95 -24.64 -15.46
C ILE A 64 -5.55 -25.71 -16.37
N PHE A 65 -5.44 -25.59 -17.70
CA PHE A 65 -5.88 -26.63 -18.62
C PHE A 65 -5.18 -27.96 -18.36
N LEU A 66 -3.87 -27.93 -18.13
CA LEU A 66 -3.07 -29.12 -17.85
C LEU A 66 -3.31 -29.71 -16.44
N GLY A 67 -4.05 -29.03 -15.58
CA GLY A 67 -4.26 -29.45 -14.20
C GLY A 67 -3.03 -29.32 -13.33
N ILE A 68 -2.06 -28.50 -13.73
CA ILE A 68 -0.89 -28.18 -12.91
C ILE A 68 -1.35 -27.32 -11.73
N PRO A 69 -1.04 -27.71 -10.48
CA PRO A 69 -1.42 -26.93 -9.31
C PRO A 69 -0.87 -25.52 -9.36
N VAL A 70 -1.75 -24.52 -9.21
CA VAL A 70 -1.35 -23.13 -9.05
C VAL A 70 -1.26 -22.78 -7.56
N PRO A 71 -0.37 -21.83 -7.16
CA PRO A 71 -0.28 -21.42 -5.77
C PRO A 71 -1.64 -20.90 -5.25
N PRO A 72 -1.96 -21.12 -3.96
CA PRO A 72 -3.20 -20.64 -3.36
C PRO A 72 -3.39 -19.13 -3.54
N LEU A 73 -4.63 -18.72 -3.72
CA LEU A 73 -5.02 -17.31 -3.67
C LEU A 73 -5.25 -16.93 -2.21
N PHE A 74 -4.68 -15.83 -1.75
CA PHE A 74 -4.92 -15.32 -0.41
C PHE A 74 -5.88 -14.15 -0.48
N MET A 75 -6.89 -14.19 0.37
CA MET A 75 -7.93 -13.18 0.48
C MET A 75 -8.12 -12.77 1.94
N ALA A 76 -8.70 -11.61 2.18
CA ALA A 76 -9.13 -11.18 3.50
C ALA A 76 -10.62 -10.88 3.48
N THR A 77 -11.33 -11.18 4.58
CA THR A 77 -12.69 -10.69 4.77
C THR A 77 -12.64 -9.18 5.01
N ASN A 78 -13.44 -8.45 4.27
CA ASN A 78 -13.61 -7.03 4.49
C ASN A 78 -14.95 -6.82 5.23
N ALA A 79 -14.89 -6.56 6.53
CA ALA A 79 -16.03 -6.18 7.36
C ALA A 79 -16.43 -4.71 7.08
N GLY A 80 -16.60 -4.35 5.81
CA GLY A 80 -17.13 -3.06 5.41
C GLY A 80 -18.57 -2.87 5.88
N LEU A 81 -19.03 -1.64 5.93
CA LEU A 81 -20.31 -1.14 6.46
C LEU A 81 -21.60 -1.83 5.95
N ASN A 82 -21.51 -2.77 5.03
CA ASN A 82 -22.62 -3.52 4.45
C ASN A 82 -22.44 -5.02 4.66
N GLN A 83 -22.67 -5.54 5.83
CA GLN A 83 -23.01 -6.92 6.29
C GLN A 83 -22.82 -8.14 5.35
N ALA A 84 -22.33 -8.02 4.13
CA ALA A 84 -21.95 -9.11 3.26
C ALA A 84 -20.43 -9.28 3.35
N SER A 85 -19.97 -10.43 3.83
CA SER A 85 -18.56 -10.80 3.84
C SER A 85 -18.03 -10.85 2.41
N ASN A 86 -17.47 -9.73 1.95
CA ASN A 86 -16.76 -9.65 0.69
C ASN A 86 -15.32 -10.04 0.96
N TRP A 87 -14.75 -10.80 0.04
CA TRP A 87 -13.33 -11.12 0.06
C TRP A 87 -12.56 -10.08 -0.73
N GLU A 88 -11.42 -9.72 -0.22
CA GLU A 88 -10.46 -8.86 -0.89
C GLU A 88 -9.22 -9.66 -1.25
N VAL A 89 -8.72 -9.51 -2.47
CA VAL A 89 -7.50 -10.19 -2.91
C VAL A 89 -6.29 -9.61 -2.19
N VAL A 90 -5.55 -10.47 -1.48
CA VAL A 90 -4.30 -10.17 -0.76
C VAL A 90 -3.09 -10.54 -1.58
N ASP A 91 -3.06 -11.81 -2.05
CA ASP A 91 -2.07 -12.30 -2.99
C ASP A 91 -2.77 -13.12 -4.08
N GLY A 92 -2.19 -13.06 -5.27
CA GLY A 92 -2.75 -13.69 -6.45
C GLY A 92 -3.52 -12.73 -7.35
N LEU A 93 -3.38 -11.41 -7.17
CA LEU A 93 -4.02 -10.41 -8.02
C LEU A 93 -3.81 -10.70 -9.51
N GLN A 94 -2.56 -10.91 -9.94
CA GLN A 94 -2.23 -11.19 -11.34
C GLN A 94 -2.95 -12.44 -11.85
N ARG A 95 -3.08 -13.46 -11.00
CA ARG A 95 -3.79 -14.71 -11.31
C ARG A 95 -5.29 -14.47 -11.44
N VAL A 96 -5.92 -13.82 -10.47
CA VAL A 96 -7.37 -13.48 -10.53
C VAL A 96 -7.65 -12.62 -11.76
N THR A 97 -6.87 -11.58 -11.99
CA THR A 97 -7.04 -10.69 -13.14
C THR A 97 -6.86 -11.42 -14.46
N THR A 98 -5.91 -12.35 -14.57
CA THR A 98 -5.73 -13.19 -15.76
C THR A 98 -6.94 -14.07 -16.02
N LEU A 99 -7.49 -14.74 -14.98
CA LEU A 99 -8.68 -15.57 -15.11
C LEU A 99 -9.89 -14.74 -15.58
N VAL A 100 -10.09 -13.56 -15.00
CA VAL A 100 -11.14 -12.64 -15.43
C VAL A 100 -10.90 -12.14 -16.84
N ASN A 101 -9.64 -11.86 -17.22
CA ASN A 101 -9.29 -11.40 -18.56
C ASN A 101 -9.53 -12.49 -19.62
N PHE A 102 -9.30 -13.75 -19.30
CA PHE A 102 -9.46 -14.87 -20.24
C PHE A 102 -10.92 -15.34 -20.34
N ALA A 103 -11.54 -15.69 -19.20
CA ALA A 103 -12.83 -16.35 -19.15
C ALA A 103 -13.96 -15.55 -18.49
N GLY A 104 -13.65 -14.36 -17.93
CA GLY A 104 -14.65 -13.53 -17.26
C GLY A 104 -15.66 -12.92 -18.23
N SER A 105 -16.91 -12.75 -17.75
CA SER A 105 -17.92 -11.97 -18.45
C SER A 105 -17.49 -10.49 -18.61
N GLU A 106 -18.16 -9.76 -19.51
CA GLU A 106 -17.96 -8.33 -19.67
C GLU A 106 -18.16 -7.60 -18.34
N LYS A 107 -19.19 -7.95 -17.57
CA LYS A 107 -19.44 -7.38 -16.23
C LYS A 107 -18.31 -7.66 -15.24
N ALA A 108 -17.73 -8.87 -15.25
CA ALA A 108 -16.61 -9.20 -14.38
C ALA A 108 -15.37 -8.37 -14.75
N ARG A 109 -15.12 -8.16 -16.05
CA ARG A 109 -14.04 -7.33 -16.58
C ARG A 109 -14.23 -5.85 -16.23
N GLU A 110 -15.45 -5.33 -16.35
CA GLU A 110 -15.80 -3.97 -15.91
C GLU A 110 -15.56 -3.77 -14.41
N LYS A 111 -15.91 -4.76 -13.59
CA LYS A 111 -15.70 -4.71 -12.12
C LYS A 111 -14.25 -4.55 -11.73
N ILE A 112 -13.32 -5.07 -12.52
CA ILE A 112 -11.88 -4.91 -12.31
C ILE A 112 -11.29 -3.83 -13.22
N HIS A 113 -12.14 -3.00 -13.86
CA HIS A 113 -11.79 -1.92 -14.78
C HIS A 113 -10.80 -2.36 -15.89
N MET A 114 -10.92 -3.58 -16.35
CA MET A 114 -10.10 -4.11 -17.42
C MET A 114 -10.49 -3.44 -18.75
N VAL A 115 -9.54 -2.77 -19.36
CA VAL A 115 -9.71 -2.10 -20.65
C VAL A 115 -9.11 -2.96 -21.76
N GLY A 116 -9.78 -2.99 -22.93
CA GLY A 116 -9.31 -3.71 -24.10
C GLY A 116 -9.98 -5.08 -24.31
N PRO A 117 -9.59 -5.84 -25.34
CA PRO A 117 -10.18 -7.14 -25.66
C PRO A 117 -9.80 -8.21 -24.62
N PRO A 118 -10.60 -9.29 -24.53
CA PRO A 118 -10.23 -10.48 -23.76
C PRO A 118 -8.87 -11.05 -24.18
N LEU A 119 -8.23 -11.76 -23.23
CA LEU A 119 -6.96 -12.41 -23.48
C LEU A 119 -7.09 -13.39 -24.67
N VAL A 120 -6.17 -13.27 -25.60
CA VAL A 120 -5.90 -14.24 -26.66
C VAL A 120 -4.59 -14.94 -26.30
N LEU A 121 -4.61 -16.27 -26.23
CA LEU A 121 -3.46 -17.07 -25.81
C LEU A 121 -2.30 -16.92 -26.79
N LYS A 122 -1.09 -16.80 -26.23
CA LYS A 122 0.13 -16.58 -27.00
C LYS A 122 1.32 -17.25 -26.33
N ASP A 123 2.29 -17.64 -27.12
CA ASP A 123 3.53 -18.27 -26.68
C ASP A 123 3.26 -19.57 -25.85
N MET A 124 2.34 -20.40 -26.34
CA MET A 124 1.93 -21.64 -25.69
C MET A 124 3.05 -22.69 -25.75
N GLU A 125 3.51 -23.17 -24.60
CA GLU A 125 4.65 -24.09 -24.53
C GLU A 125 4.26 -25.55 -24.81
N LYS A 126 3.16 -26.02 -24.24
CA LYS A 126 2.71 -27.41 -24.27
C LYS A 126 1.43 -27.62 -25.08
N LEU A 127 0.55 -26.64 -25.10
CA LEU A 127 -0.73 -26.69 -25.82
C LEU A 127 -0.66 -25.84 -27.09
N ALA A 128 0.27 -26.16 -28.00
CA ALA A 128 0.51 -25.38 -29.21
C ALA A 128 -0.75 -25.16 -30.09
N THR A 129 -1.74 -26.06 -30.05
CA THR A 129 -3.01 -25.92 -30.75
C THR A 129 -3.93 -24.85 -30.15
N PHE A 130 -3.63 -24.34 -28.95
CA PHE A 130 -4.36 -23.24 -28.30
C PHE A 130 -3.77 -21.87 -28.66
N GLU A 131 -2.69 -21.82 -29.43
CA GLU A 131 -2.12 -20.54 -29.89
C GLU A 131 -3.16 -19.74 -30.65
N GLY A 132 -3.35 -18.47 -30.26
CA GLY A 132 -4.35 -17.58 -30.87
C GLY A 132 -5.80 -17.84 -30.41
N ALA A 133 -6.04 -18.76 -29.50
CA ALA A 133 -7.38 -19.03 -28.98
C ALA A 133 -7.82 -17.96 -27.96
N SER A 134 -9.10 -17.61 -28.00
CA SER A 134 -9.82 -16.90 -26.96
C SER A 134 -10.84 -17.82 -26.31
N PHE A 135 -11.20 -17.57 -25.05
CA PHE A 135 -12.11 -18.43 -24.30
C PHE A 135 -13.44 -18.71 -25.03
N THR A 136 -14.04 -17.68 -25.60
CA THR A 136 -15.33 -17.78 -26.32
C THR A 136 -15.27 -18.60 -27.61
N ARG A 137 -14.07 -18.82 -28.16
CA ARG A 137 -13.86 -19.64 -29.38
C ARG A 137 -13.50 -21.08 -29.09
N LEU A 138 -13.28 -21.42 -27.83
CA LEU A 138 -13.02 -22.79 -27.44
C LEU A 138 -14.30 -23.65 -27.53
N PRO A 139 -14.20 -24.94 -27.84
CA PRO A 139 -15.29 -25.91 -27.71
C PRO A 139 -15.88 -25.92 -26.29
N ASP A 140 -17.17 -26.24 -26.17
CA ASP A 140 -17.89 -26.20 -24.91
C ASP A 140 -17.30 -27.12 -23.83
N ASP A 141 -16.83 -28.30 -24.22
CA ASP A 141 -16.16 -29.25 -23.34
C ASP A 141 -14.85 -28.68 -22.76
N LEU A 142 -14.07 -27.98 -23.55
CA LEU A 142 -12.85 -27.34 -23.08
C LEU A 142 -13.15 -26.12 -22.18
N ARG A 143 -14.22 -25.36 -22.47
CA ARG A 143 -14.64 -24.27 -21.59
C ARG A 143 -15.06 -24.82 -20.23
N SER A 144 -15.91 -25.86 -20.22
CA SER A 144 -16.34 -26.52 -18.98
C SER A 144 -15.15 -27.11 -18.22
N LEU A 145 -14.20 -27.75 -18.91
CA LEU A 145 -12.99 -28.28 -18.30
C LEU A 145 -12.20 -27.19 -17.57
N PHE A 146 -12.09 -25.99 -18.15
CA PHE A 146 -11.39 -24.85 -17.53
C PHE A 146 -12.18 -24.27 -16.35
N GLU A 147 -13.47 -24.10 -16.52
CA GLU A 147 -14.38 -23.53 -15.53
C GLU A 147 -14.48 -24.38 -14.26
N ASP A 148 -14.43 -25.71 -14.41
CA ASP A 148 -14.53 -26.67 -13.31
C ASP A 148 -13.20 -26.88 -12.55
N ARG A 149 -12.09 -26.30 -13.01
CA ARG A 149 -10.81 -26.45 -12.31
C ARG A 149 -10.85 -25.85 -10.91
N PRO A 150 -10.46 -26.62 -9.86
CA PRO A 150 -10.43 -26.12 -8.51
C PRO A 150 -9.25 -25.17 -8.27
N LEU A 151 -9.53 -24.11 -7.55
CA LEU A 151 -8.56 -23.14 -7.05
C LEU A 151 -8.59 -23.15 -5.52
N LYS A 152 -7.43 -23.24 -4.91
CA LYS A 152 -7.31 -23.13 -3.45
C LYS A 152 -7.29 -21.68 -3.02
N ILE A 153 -8.20 -21.33 -2.11
CA ILE A 153 -8.33 -19.98 -1.53
C ILE A 153 -8.13 -20.05 -0.03
N VAL A 154 -7.26 -19.23 0.51
CA VAL A 154 -7.08 -19.01 1.94
C VAL A 154 -7.65 -17.65 2.29
N VAL A 155 -8.66 -17.60 3.15
CA VAL A 155 -9.36 -16.37 3.55
C VAL A 155 -8.99 -16.04 4.99
N LEU A 156 -8.38 -14.89 5.19
CA LEU A 156 -8.11 -14.34 6.50
C LEU A 156 -9.35 -13.64 7.02
N ASN A 157 -9.82 -14.07 8.19
CA ASN A 157 -11.00 -13.51 8.80
C ASN A 157 -10.70 -12.18 9.53
N ASP A 158 -11.73 -11.35 9.67
CA ASP A 158 -11.69 -10.06 10.36
C ASP A 158 -11.38 -10.16 11.86
N LYS A 159 -11.58 -11.32 12.47
CA LYS A 159 -11.18 -11.62 13.86
C LYS A 159 -9.67 -11.71 14.07
N SER A 160 -8.89 -11.82 12.99
CA SER A 160 -7.45 -11.77 13.07
C SER A 160 -6.98 -10.37 13.48
N ASP A 161 -6.02 -10.28 14.41
CA ASP A 161 -5.36 -9.03 14.79
C ASP A 161 -4.84 -8.31 13.52
N ALA A 162 -5.05 -7.01 13.42
CA ALA A 162 -4.62 -6.20 12.28
C ALA A 162 -3.10 -6.29 12.02
N ARG A 163 -2.29 -6.42 13.08
CA ARG A 163 -0.83 -6.64 12.96
C ARG A 163 -0.51 -8.01 12.38
N VAL A 164 -1.29 -9.04 12.74
CA VAL A 164 -1.13 -10.40 12.17
C VAL A 164 -1.45 -10.38 10.69
N ARG A 165 -2.52 -9.71 10.31
CA ARG A 165 -2.86 -9.56 8.88
C ARG A 165 -1.72 -8.88 8.14
N PHE A 166 -1.18 -7.78 8.69
CA PHE A 166 -0.06 -7.05 8.09
C PHE A 166 1.20 -7.94 7.94
N ASP A 167 1.62 -8.62 9.01
CA ASP A 167 2.79 -9.51 9.00
C ASP A 167 2.62 -10.66 7.99
N LEU A 168 1.40 -11.19 7.87
CA LEU A 168 1.09 -12.25 6.93
C LEU A 168 1.13 -11.74 5.47
N PHE A 169 0.55 -10.58 5.20
CA PHE A 169 0.61 -9.94 3.88
C PHE A 169 2.05 -9.72 3.42
N GLU A 170 2.91 -9.22 4.31
CA GLU A 170 4.34 -9.07 4.00
C GLU A 170 5.02 -10.39 3.67
N ARG A 171 4.72 -11.45 4.41
CA ARG A 171 5.36 -12.75 4.24
C ARG A 171 4.88 -13.49 3.01
N ILE A 172 3.59 -13.39 2.68
CA ILE A 172 3.00 -14.05 1.50
C ILE A 172 3.44 -13.35 0.22
N ASN A 173 3.59 -12.03 0.25
CA ASN A 173 3.95 -11.22 -0.91
C ASN A 173 5.41 -11.42 -1.40
N THR A 174 5.96 -12.62 -1.23
CA THR A 174 7.35 -12.95 -1.62
C THR A 174 7.45 -13.63 -2.99
N GLY A 175 6.32 -14.04 -3.58
CA GLY A 175 6.29 -14.88 -4.80
C GLY A 175 6.01 -14.15 -6.12
N GLY A 176 5.85 -12.81 -6.10
CA GLY A 176 5.47 -12.03 -7.28
C GLY A 176 6.06 -10.62 -7.31
N ILE A 177 5.31 -9.64 -7.82
CA ILE A 177 5.67 -8.24 -7.72
C ILE A 177 5.45 -7.81 -6.28
N LYS A 178 6.56 -7.49 -5.60
CA LYS A 178 6.56 -7.17 -4.18
C LYS A 178 5.84 -5.85 -3.91
N LEU A 179 4.79 -5.88 -3.08
CA LEU A 179 4.15 -4.67 -2.58
C LEU A 179 5.09 -3.89 -1.64
N SER A 180 5.03 -2.56 -1.70
CA SER A 180 5.68 -1.72 -0.71
C SER A 180 4.99 -1.85 0.65
N HIS A 181 5.67 -1.44 1.73
CA HIS A 181 5.05 -1.43 3.06
C HIS A 181 3.78 -0.56 3.10
N GLN A 182 3.76 0.53 2.35
CA GLN A 182 2.60 1.42 2.30
C GLN A 182 1.41 0.77 1.60
N GLU A 183 1.65 0.07 0.52
CA GLU A 183 0.60 -0.68 -0.18
C GLU A 183 0.01 -1.80 0.68
N VAL A 184 0.86 -2.47 1.48
CA VAL A 184 0.39 -3.43 2.47
C VAL A 184 -0.49 -2.74 3.53
N ARG A 185 -0.12 -1.52 4.00
CA ARG A 185 -0.95 -0.74 4.93
C ARG A 185 -2.31 -0.39 4.33
N GLU A 186 -2.33 0.06 3.09
CA GLU A 186 -3.57 0.40 2.37
C GLU A 186 -4.52 -0.78 2.23
N CYS A 187 -3.96 -1.98 2.05
CA CYS A 187 -4.74 -3.21 1.98
C CYS A 187 -5.31 -3.62 3.34
N VAL A 188 -4.46 -3.58 4.38
CA VAL A 188 -4.81 -4.14 5.70
C VAL A 188 -5.64 -3.18 6.55
N PHE A 189 -5.35 -1.88 6.47
CA PHE A 189 -5.92 -0.87 7.38
C PHE A 189 -6.94 0.06 6.69
N ARG A 190 -7.72 -0.47 5.75
CA ARG A 190 -8.74 0.32 5.06
C ARG A 190 -9.62 1.11 6.01
N GLY A 191 -10.03 2.28 5.57
CA GLY A 191 -10.94 3.15 6.29
C GLY A 191 -10.70 4.62 6.05
N PRO A 192 -11.45 5.50 6.71
CA PRO A 192 -11.43 6.93 6.45
C PRO A 192 -10.05 7.59 6.57
N PHE A 193 -9.14 7.01 7.37
CA PHE A 193 -7.79 7.54 7.49
C PHE A 193 -6.94 7.22 6.24
N VAL A 194 -7.00 6.00 5.74
CA VAL A 194 -6.28 5.60 4.50
C VAL A 194 -6.85 6.34 3.30
N ASP A 195 -8.18 6.48 3.21
CA ASP A 195 -8.82 7.28 2.16
C ASP A 195 -8.36 8.74 2.19
N LEU A 196 -8.18 9.31 3.40
CA LEU A 196 -7.60 10.64 3.57
C LEU A 196 -6.17 10.71 3.02
N LEU A 197 -5.29 9.74 3.34
CA LEU A 197 -3.91 9.71 2.85
C LEU A 197 -3.88 9.71 1.32
N THR A 198 -4.66 8.85 0.68
CA THR A 198 -4.77 8.77 -0.79
C THR A 198 -5.26 10.08 -1.40
N SER A 199 -6.30 10.69 -0.79
CA SER A 199 -6.84 11.99 -1.24
C SER A 199 -5.79 13.11 -1.15
N LEU A 200 -5.01 13.16 -0.07
CA LEU A 200 -3.99 14.18 0.15
C LEU A 200 -2.71 13.95 -0.67
N ALA A 201 -2.39 12.71 -1.00
CA ALA A 201 -1.30 12.38 -1.91
C ALA A 201 -1.50 12.95 -3.34
N ALA A 202 -2.76 13.19 -3.72
CA ALA A 202 -3.13 13.82 -5.00
C ALA A 202 -3.18 15.37 -4.93
N ASP A 203 -2.95 15.98 -3.74
CA ASP A 203 -3.02 17.42 -3.55
C ASP A 203 -1.99 18.16 -4.44
N PRO A 204 -2.40 19.20 -5.20
CA PRO A 204 -1.50 19.91 -6.12
C PRO A 204 -0.33 20.61 -5.41
N GLU A 205 -0.55 21.23 -4.25
CA GLU A 205 0.48 21.95 -3.50
C GLU A 205 1.48 20.98 -2.89
N PHE A 206 1.01 19.84 -2.39
CA PHE A 206 1.88 18.75 -1.97
C PHE A 206 2.76 18.24 -3.14
N ASN A 207 2.18 18.09 -4.32
CA ASN A 207 2.88 17.63 -5.51
C ASN A 207 3.87 18.67 -6.09
N ILE A 208 3.72 19.96 -5.78
CA ILE A 208 4.74 20.98 -6.03
C ILE A 208 5.95 20.72 -5.12
N VAL A 209 5.72 20.52 -3.83
CA VAL A 209 6.78 20.37 -2.82
C VAL A 209 7.51 19.03 -2.93
N VAL A 210 6.78 17.91 -3.08
CA VAL A 210 7.34 16.56 -3.09
C VAL A 210 7.61 16.07 -4.52
N ARG A 211 8.88 15.83 -4.81
CA ARG A 211 9.34 15.30 -6.09
C ARG A 211 9.81 13.86 -5.91
N LEU A 212 9.14 12.93 -6.57
CA LEU A 212 9.49 11.50 -6.54
C LEU A 212 10.20 11.10 -7.84
N ALA A 213 10.99 10.03 -7.77
CA ALA A 213 11.53 9.37 -8.95
C ALA A 213 10.39 8.70 -9.75
N GLU A 214 10.58 8.51 -11.05
CA GLU A 214 9.54 7.95 -11.94
C GLU A 214 9.03 6.58 -11.48
N ASN A 215 9.93 5.71 -11.03
CA ASN A 215 9.59 4.38 -10.53
C ASN A 215 8.81 4.38 -9.22
N ASN A 216 8.78 5.50 -8.49
CA ASN A 216 8.11 5.64 -7.18
C ASN A 216 6.80 6.44 -7.26
N GLN A 217 6.29 6.69 -8.45
CA GLN A 217 5.06 7.48 -8.61
C GLN A 217 3.78 6.69 -8.33
N ASN A 218 3.85 5.37 -8.42
CA ASN A 218 2.68 4.48 -8.37
C ASN A 218 2.84 3.30 -7.38
N ASP A 219 3.72 3.42 -6.38
CA ASP A 219 4.03 2.36 -5.40
C ASP A 219 3.60 2.70 -3.97
N GLY A 220 2.70 3.68 -3.80
CA GLY A 220 2.26 4.15 -2.48
C GLY A 220 3.25 5.10 -1.79
N THR A 221 4.38 5.44 -2.43
CA THR A 221 5.38 6.34 -1.81
C THR A 221 4.79 7.71 -1.47
N ARG A 222 3.89 8.28 -2.28
CA ARG A 222 3.24 9.57 -1.98
C ARG A 222 2.39 9.49 -0.73
N GLU A 223 1.59 8.45 -0.62
CA GLU A 223 0.74 8.16 0.53
C GLU A 223 1.58 7.93 1.79
N GLU A 224 2.75 7.28 1.68
CA GLU A 224 3.68 7.13 2.80
C GLU A 224 4.27 8.47 3.25
N PHE A 225 4.58 9.39 2.34
CA PHE A 225 4.99 10.76 2.70
C PHE A 225 3.90 11.47 3.49
N VAL A 226 2.64 11.39 3.08
CA VAL A 226 1.50 11.97 3.83
C VAL A 226 1.35 11.30 5.20
N LEU A 227 1.46 9.98 5.28
CA LEU A 227 1.42 9.24 6.54
C LEU A 227 2.54 9.67 7.49
N ARG A 228 3.78 9.79 6.99
CA ARG A 228 4.94 10.27 7.76
C ARG A 228 4.72 11.67 8.30
N PHE A 229 4.17 12.56 7.49
CA PHE A 229 3.83 13.91 7.92
C PHE A 229 2.94 13.91 9.17
N PHE A 230 1.81 13.18 9.15
CA PHE A 230 0.92 13.14 10.30
C PHE A 230 1.51 12.35 11.49
N ALA A 231 2.13 11.22 11.24
CA ALA A 231 2.71 10.39 12.29
C ALA A 231 3.77 11.18 13.09
N TYR A 232 4.67 11.87 12.41
CA TYR A 232 5.67 12.69 13.08
C TYR A 232 5.09 13.99 13.64
N LEU A 233 4.14 14.66 12.98
CA LEU A 233 3.52 15.86 13.51
C LEU A 233 2.85 15.61 14.88
N GLU A 234 2.15 14.48 15.00
CA GLU A 234 1.39 14.17 16.20
C GLU A 234 2.25 13.41 17.26
N ASN A 235 3.26 12.62 16.86
CA ASN A 235 3.93 11.67 17.76
C ASN A 235 5.48 11.67 17.68
N TYR A 236 6.15 12.69 17.10
CA TYR A 236 7.62 12.63 16.93
C TYR A 236 8.39 12.53 18.26
N LEU A 237 7.84 13.06 19.36
CA LEU A 237 8.45 12.96 20.69
C LEU A 237 8.45 11.54 21.24
N GLN A 238 7.54 10.69 20.76
CA GLN A 238 7.38 9.29 21.16
C GLN A 238 8.13 8.33 20.23
N PHE A 239 8.72 8.85 19.14
CA PHE A 239 9.50 8.05 18.22
C PHE A 239 10.77 7.51 18.89
N GLU A 240 11.01 6.20 18.75
CA GLU A 240 12.22 5.57 19.27
C GLU A 240 13.26 5.30 18.18
N HIS A 241 13.07 4.26 17.35
CA HIS A 241 14.02 3.91 16.29
C HIS A 241 13.44 3.10 15.10
N ALA A 242 12.26 2.55 15.23
CA ALA A 242 11.66 1.67 14.22
C ALA A 242 10.57 2.39 13.41
N VAL A 243 10.96 3.01 12.30
CA VAL A 243 10.04 3.78 11.44
C VAL A 243 8.83 2.95 11.00
N LYS A 244 9.06 1.69 10.57
CA LYS A 244 7.98 0.81 10.12
C LYS A 244 6.93 0.63 11.21
N GLY A 245 7.32 0.16 12.38
CA GLY A 245 6.42 -0.07 13.50
C GLY A 245 5.73 1.22 13.97
N PHE A 246 6.43 2.35 13.97
CA PHE A 246 5.87 3.66 14.30
C PHE A 246 4.75 4.08 13.36
N LEU A 247 4.92 3.89 12.04
CA LEU A 247 3.91 4.18 11.03
C LEU A 247 2.74 3.19 11.09
N ASP A 248 3.01 1.90 11.35
CA ASP A 248 1.98 0.87 11.49
C ASP A 248 1.10 1.16 12.71
N ASP A 249 1.70 1.43 13.86
CA ASP A 249 0.98 1.76 15.11
C ASP A 249 0.14 3.03 14.96
N PHE A 250 0.69 4.06 14.31
CA PHE A 250 -0.05 5.28 14.04
C PHE A 250 -1.25 5.02 13.11
N THR A 251 -1.09 4.20 12.08
CA THR A 251 -2.17 3.85 11.15
C THR A 251 -3.29 3.07 11.87
N ILE A 252 -2.93 2.08 12.67
CA ILE A 252 -3.88 1.29 13.49
C ILE A 252 -4.67 2.19 14.45
N ALA A 253 -3.98 3.06 15.18
CA ALA A 253 -4.60 3.96 16.16
C ALA A 253 -5.60 4.94 15.54
N ASN A 254 -5.44 5.26 14.25
CA ASN A 254 -6.24 6.23 13.54
C ASN A 254 -7.26 5.64 12.56
N GLN A 255 -7.33 4.32 12.42
CA GLN A 255 -8.21 3.65 11.46
C GLN A 255 -9.68 4.08 11.60
N SER A 256 -10.18 4.19 12.85
CA SER A 256 -11.57 4.58 13.15
C SER A 256 -11.75 6.06 13.49
N LYS A 257 -10.68 6.79 13.82
CA LYS A 257 -10.71 8.19 14.28
C LYS A 257 -9.88 9.08 13.36
N ALA A 258 -10.28 9.16 12.11
CA ALA A 258 -9.47 9.84 11.08
C ALA A 258 -9.35 11.36 11.25
N GLU A 259 -10.20 12.00 12.05
CA GLU A 259 -10.23 13.48 12.21
C GLU A 259 -10.06 14.23 10.87
N VAL A 260 -10.74 13.72 9.82
CA VAL A 260 -10.50 14.07 8.41
C VAL A 260 -10.46 15.58 8.18
N ALA A 261 -11.43 16.32 8.71
CA ALA A 261 -11.54 17.76 8.48
C ALA A 261 -10.37 18.54 9.13
N ARG A 262 -9.98 18.16 10.35
CA ARG A 262 -8.85 18.77 11.07
C ARG A 262 -7.54 18.52 10.33
N ARG A 263 -7.26 17.25 9.99
CA ARG A 263 -6.02 16.85 9.30
C ARG A 263 -5.92 17.48 7.91
N ARG A 264 -7.00 17.49 7.15
CA ARG A 264 -7.04 18.16 5.84
C ARG A 264 -6.69 19.64 5.94
N ARG A 265 -7.24 20.38 6.92
CA ARG A 265 -6.94 21.78 7.13
C ARG A 265 -5.45 21.99 7.46
N ILE A 266 -4.89 21.22 8.40
CA ILE A 266 -3.47 21.30 8.77
C ILE A 266 -2.61 21.05 7.54
N PHE A 267 -2.91 19.99 6.78
CA PHE A 267 -2.17 19.62 5.58
C PHE A 267 -2.20 20.72 4.53
N SER A 268 -3.38 21.18 4.12
CA SER A 268 -3.53 22.23 3.09
C SER A 268 -2.88 23.55 3.51
N THR A 269 -3.00 23.94 4.78
CA THR A 269 -2.31 25.15 5.29
C THR A 269 -0.79 24.99 5.20
N THR A 270 -0.27 23.84 5.61
CA THR A 270 1.18 23.59 5.62
C THR A 270 1.74 23.49 4.20
N PHE A 271 1.11 22.71 3.31
CA PHE A 271 1.62 22.53 1.96
C PHE A 271 1.37 23.75 1.06
N GLY A 272 0.31 24.52 1.28
CA GLY A 272 0.13 25.83 0.67
C GLY A 272 1.22 26.83 1.06
N TYR A 273 1.67 26.79 2.30
CA TYR A 273 2.83 27.58 2.75
C TYR A 273 4.14 27.06 2.12
N LEU A 274 4.37 25.74 2.17
CA LEU A 274 5.60 25.14 1.63
C LEU A 274 5.71 25.26 0.11
N ALA A 275 4.61 25.22 -0.63
CA ALA A 275 4.62 25.43 -2.09
C ALA A 275 5.10 26.85 -2.46
N ARG A 276 4.81 27.86 -1.61
CA ARG A 276 5.39 29.22 -1.79
C ARG A 276 6.88 29.25 -1.44
N CYS A 277 7.30 28.52 -0.40
CA CYS A 277 8.71 28.41 -0.03
C CYS A 277 9.53 27.65 -1.09
N PHE A 278 8.97 26.58 -1.66
CA PHE A 278 9.68 25.66 -2.56
C PHE A 278 8.92 25.48 -3.89
N PRO A 279 8.76 26.52 -4.71
CA PRO A 279 8.00 26.42 -5.98
C PRO A 279 8.65 25.47 -6.99
N ALA A 280 9.96 25.24 -6.87
CA ALA A 280 10.69 24.24 -7.68
C ALA A 280 10.75 22.86 -7.05
N GLY A 281 10.11 22.66 -5.87
CA GLY A 281 10.11 21.45 -5.06
C GLY A 281 11.23 21.39 -4.03
N LEU A 282 10.95 20.71 -2.92
CA LEU A 282 11.93 20.39 -1.88
C LEU A 282 12.77 19.21 -2.35
N LYS A 283 13.92 19.46 -2.99
CA LYS A 283 14.70 18.43 -3.68
C LYS A 283 16.19 18.47 -3.35
N SER A 284 16.79 17.30 -3.40
CA SER A 284 18.26 17.15 -3.37
C SER A 284 18.88 17.47 -4.73
N ARG A 285 20.22 17.38 -4.78
CA ARG A 285 20.98 17.47 -6.05
C ARG A 285 20.53 16.45 -7.11
N LYS A 286 19.90 15.34 -6.72
CA LYS A 286 19.35 14.30 -7.62
C LYS A 286 17.95 14.62 -8.14
N GLY A 287 17.39 15.78 -7.81
CA GLY A 287 16.07 16.21 -8.29
C GLY A 287 14.87 15.58 -7.56
N VAL A 288 15.09 14.71 -6.56
CA VAL A 288 14.06 14.06 -5.76
C VAL A 288 14.06 14.56 -4.33
N THR A 289 12.92 14.46 -3.64
CA THR A 289 12.77 14.86 -2.25
C THR A 289 13.28 13.75 -1.32
N PRO A 290 14.34 13.98 -0.52
CA PRO A 290 14.79 13.02 0.47
C PRO A 290 13.80 12.94 1.63
N VAL A 291 13.45 11.71 2.05
CA VAL A 291 12.46 11.46 3.10
C VAL A 291 12.78 12.22 4.40
N ASN A 292 14.03 12.16 4.86
CA ASN A 292 14.43 12.79 6.12
C ASN A 292 14.38 14.33 6.07
N LEU A 293 14.67 14.90 4.90
CA LEU A 293 14.53 16.33 4.67
C LEU A 293 13.05 16.73 4.67
N PHE A 294 12.23 15.95 4.00
CA PHE A 294 10.78 16.14 3.98
C PHE A 294 10.20 16.14 5.40
N GLU A 295 10.53 15.13 6.21
CA GLU A 295 10.04 14.98 7.59
C GLU A 295 10.41 16.23 8.43
N GLY A 296 11.67 16.67 8.36
CA GLY A 296 12.12 17.86 9.08
C GLY A 296 11.40 19.12 8.63
N VAL A 297 11.39 19.37 7.31
CA VAL A 297 10.84 20.63 6.75
C VAL A 297 9.32 20.68 6.88
N SER A 298 8.60 19.59 6.53
CA SER A 298 7.13 19.61 6.52
C SER A 298 6.55 19.68 7.94
N VAL A 299 7.08 18.86 8.85
CA VAL A 299 6.63 18.84 10.24
C VAL A 299 7.06 20.13 10.98
N GLY A 300 8.30 20.57 10.74
CA GLY A 300 8.78 21.84 11.31
C GLY A 300 7.94 23.04 10.88
N ALA A 301 7.57 23.12 9.59
CA ALA A 301 6.67 24.16 9.08
C ALA A 301 5.28 24.10 9.73
N ALA A 302 4.70 22.89 9.86
CA ALA A 302 3.40 22.72 10.50
C ALA A 302 3.40 23.16 11.97
N LEU A 303 4.45 22.83 12.72
CA LEU A 303 4.63 23.28 14.10
C LEU A 303 4.79 24.81 14.17
N ALA A 304 5.62 25.40 13.32
CA ALA A 304 5.81 26.85 13.26
C ALA A 304 4.48 27.58 12.93
N LEU A 305 3.71 27.08 11.96
CA LEU A 305 2.38 27.63 11.61
C LEU A 305 1.36 27.47 12.74
N THR A 306 1.51 26.47 13.59
CA THR A 306 0.66 26.28 14.77
C THR A 306 0.99 27.34 15.84
N GLU A 307 2.27 27.66 16.00
CA GLU A 307 2.72 28.71 16.95
C GLU A 307 2.41 30.11 16.42
N ASN A 308 2.62 30.36 15.13
CA ASN A 308 2.35 31.63 14.48
C ASN A 308 1.75 31.41 13.08
N SER A 309 0.44 31.52 12.97
CA SER A 309 -0.29 31.29 11.71
C SER A 309 -0.01 32.33 10.61
N LYS A 310 0.71 33.43 10.92
CA LYS A 310 0.99 34.55 9.99
C LYS A 310 2.45 34.57 9.52
N ILE A 311 3.24 33.53 9.74
CA ILE A 311 4.64 33.49 9.26
C ILE A 311 4.69 33.66 7.76
N ALA A 312 5.54 34.58 7.28
CA ALA A 312 5.85 34.71 5.87
C ALA A 312 6.89 33.65 5.45
N PRO A 313 6.93 33.25 4.17
CA PRO A 313 8.04 32.47 3.66
C PRO A 313 9.38 33.17 3.95
N PRO A 314 10.40 32.46 4.48
CA PRO A 314 11.71 33.05 4.71
C PRO A 314 12.38 33.48 3.40
N ASP A 315 13.08 34.62 3.42
CA ASP A 315 13.85 35.09 2.26
C ASP A 315 15.02 34.16 1.92
N ASP A 316 15.60 33.53 2.94
CA ASP A 316 16.68 32.54 2.78
C ASP A 316 16.27 31.15 3.27
N LEU A 317 16.30 30.19 2.35
CA LEU A 317 16.04 28.78 2.59
C LEU A 317 17.30 27.91 2.41
N SER A 318 18.49 28.55 2.29
CA SER A 318 19.76 27.85 2.10
C SER A 318 20.10 26.89 3.25
N TRP A 319 19.57 27.17 4.45
CA TRP A 319 19.72 26.30 5.62
C TRP A 319 19.18 24.88 5.41
N THR A 320 18.23 24.68 4.47
CA THR A 320 17.73 23.33 4.14
C THR A 320 18.81 22.42 3.53
N ASN A 321 19.86 23.02 2.98
CA ASN A 321 21.06 22.34 2.47
C ASN A 321 22.30 22.58 3.35
N GLY A 322 22.12 23.29 4.47
CA GLY A 322 23.18 23.70 5.40
C GLY A 322 23.79 22.53 6.17
N SER A 323 24.98 22.76 6.73
CA SER A 323 25.71 21.78 7.55
C SER A 323 24.95 21.37 8.79
N ASP A 324 24.20 22.31 9.40
CA ASP A 324 23.53 22.07 10.68
C ASP A 324 22.33 21.13 10.53
N LEU A 325 21.47 21.34 9.54
CA LEU A 325 20.41 20.37 9.25
C LEU A 325 20.98 19.02 8.80
N ARG A 326 22.08 19.04 8.03
CA ARG A 326 22.73 17.83 7.55
C ARG A 326 23.16 16.88 8.67
N LYS A 327 23.48 17.41 9.87
CA LYS A 327 23.80 16.60 11.06
C LYS A 327 22.64 15.67 11.43
N PHE A 328 21.40 16.02 11.15
CA PHE A 328 20.21 15.26 11.51
C PHE A 328 19.62 14.39 10.39
N ILE A 329 19.96 14.71 9.12
CA ILE A 329 19.36 14.05 7.95
C ILE A 329 20.35 13.14 7.19
N SER A 330 21.60 12.95 7.68
CA SER A 330 22.59 12.06 7.10
C SER A 330 23.14 11.07 8.14
N GLY A 331 23.62 9.91 7.66
CA GLY A 331 24.06 8.80 8.52
C GLY A 331 22.89 8.02 9.13
N ALA A 332 23.01 7.62 10.39
CA ALA A 332 21.95 6.90 11.12
C ALA A 332 20.80 7.84 11.51
N THR A 333 19.94 8.13 10.56
CA THR A 333 18.91 9.19 10.65
C THR A 333 17.66 8.84 11.47
N ASN A 334 17.45 7.55 11.79
CA ASN A 334 16.26 7.04 12.46
C ASN A 334 16.51 6.76 13.94
N THR A 335 17.13 7.72 14.64
CA THR A 335 17.23 7.74 16.09
C THR A 335 16.36 8.85 16.65
N ARG A 336 15.90 8.70 17.91
CA ARG A 336 15.05 9.70 18.59
C ARG A 336 15.63 11.11 18.52
N GLY A 337 16.93 11.25 18.79
CA GLY A 337 17.60 12.55 18.78
C GLY A 337 17.69 13.16 17.37
N ARG A 338 17.91 12.33 16.33
CA ARG A 338 17.96 12.82 14.95
C ARG A 338 16.59 13.24 14.42
N VAL A 339 15.55 12.46 14.71
CA VAL A 339 14.17 12.81 14.34
C VAL A 339 13.74 14.10 15.00
N ARG A 340 13.92 14.20 16.33
CA ARG A 340 13.60 15.39 17.09
C ARG A 340 14.40 16.58 16.58
N GLY A 341 15.70 16.43 16.42
CA GLY A 341 16.60 17.52 15.99
C GLY A 341 16.24 18.09 14.63
N ARG A 342 15.93 17.23 13.60
CA ARG A 342 15.56 17.75 12.28
C ARG A 342 14.23 18.50 12.28
N ILE A 343 13.27 18.07 13.09
CA ILE A 343 11.94 18.69 13.17
C ILE A 343 12.03 20.03 13.92
N GLU A 344 12.65 20.04 15.10
CA GLU A 344 12.76 21.26 15.95
C GLU A 344 13.66 22.30 15.28
N TYR A 345 14.79 21.90 14.69
CA TYR A 345 15.63 22.78 13.90
C TYR A 345 14.85 23.48 12.77
N CYS A 346 14.10 22.71 11.97
CA CYS A 346 13.30 23.33 10.89
C CYS A 346 12.19 24.23 11.42
N ARG A 347 11.51 23.86 12.52
CA ARG A 347 10.53 24.74 13.17
C ARG A 347 11.15 26.09 13.55
N ASP A 348 12.28 26.07 14.25
CA ASP A 348 12.94 27.26 14.74
C ASP A 348 13.40 28.17 13.59
N ARG A 349 13.91 27.55 12.50
CA ARG A 349 14.27 28.30 11.29
C ARG A 349 13.07 28.98 10.61
N PHE A 350 11.91 28.35 10.57
CA PHE A 350 10.68 28.97 10.05
C PHE A 350 10.15 30.08 10.95
N LEU A 351 10.36 29.99 12.26
CA LEU A 351 10.01 31.03 13.21
C LEU A 351 10.98 32.24 13.23
N GLY A 352 12.11 32.14 12.49
CA GLY A 352 13.15 33.15 12.48
C GLY A 352 14.06 33.14 13.71
N ASN A 353 14.00 32.07 14.53
CA ASN A 353 14.85 31.91 15.69
C ASN A 353 16.26 31.50 15.25
N PRO A 354 17.34 32.16 15.76
CA PRO A 354 18.69 31.66 15.55
C PRO A 354 18.86 30.31 16.22
N SER A 355 19.39 29.35 15.50
CA SER A 355 19.71 27.96 15.99
C SER A 355 21.06 27.95 16.71
#